data_3c7cbe80f99aca4be6ed85aff1ac89e9
#
_entry.id   3c7cbe80f99aca4be6ed85aff1ac89e9
#
_cell.length_a   1.000
_cell.length_b   1.000
_cell.length_c   1.000
_cell.angle_alpha   90.00
_cell.angle_beta   90.00
_cell.angle_gamma   90.00
#
_symmetry.space_group_name_H-M   'P 1'
#
loop_
_entity.id
_entity.type
_entity.pdbx_description
1 polymer ?
#
loop_
_entity_poly.entity_id
_entity_poly.type
_entity_poly.pdbx_seq_one_letter_code
_entity_poly.pdbx_strand_id
1 'polypeptide(L)'
;MYKRQILGLDLPWSVLIQVSFGALTKHVLIAVPLFIFAGMVMLRGGAATRLVDFATKLVGHWPGGLGIAMVISMGFFAAFCGSILAAITAVGTIMMPKMIEQGYPKPFVVVLAASAALLEALIPPSNAAILFSALTNVPVSQTFAAGMVPGLILLLFMIGVVLLKCRSIKSAEKSSPRERLISAKNAVPALITPGIILGGIYAGLLTPSESAAIAGVWAMIMGFVIYRELTISGLITCLKETASITAVIFAIIATATFLSVVLTYTQLPQKIILYFTELGAGIYVFWFALALICLILGTFIEIVPVFYLTVPIFAAIITSLNQNLLHLYVVFVAFAGIGMITPPVCVGVYTAAGVIKEDPAKAFKEVPLFVGVGILYGVLMIVLPSAATWLPNLLR
;
A
#
# COMPACT_ATOMS: atom_id res chain seq x y z
N MET A 1 28.94 -37.98 -1.76
CA MET A 1 27.90 -37.14 -2.38
C MET A 1 26.73 -37.00 -1.38
N TYR A 2 26.76 -35.98 -0.56
CA TYR A 2 25.80 -35.82 0.54
C TYR A 2 24.47 -35.30 0.02
N LYS A 3 23.49 -36.18 -0.17
CA LYS A 3 22.09 -35.80 -0.32
C LYS A 3 21.56 -35.33 1.06
N ARG A 4 21.74 -34.08 1.40
CA ARG A 4 20.99 -33.50 2.55
C ARG A 4 19.62 -33.16 2.05
N GLN A 5 18.64 -33.92 2.51
CA GLN A 5 17.21 -33.73 2.27
C GLN A 5 16.72 -32.52 3.07
N ILE A 6 16.02 -31.60 2.43
CA ILE A 6 15.33 -30.51 3.11
C ILE A 6 13.96 -31.05 3.52
N LEU A 7 13.69 -31.12 4.82
CA LEU A 7 12.41 -31.55 5.42
C LEU A 7 11.90 -32.92 4.95
N GLY A 8 12.82 -33.89 4.67
CA GLY A 8 12.42 -35.21 4.15
C GLY A 8 11.96 -35.20 2.68
N LEU A 9 12.03 -34.06 2.01
CA LEU A 9 11.85 -33.92 0.57
C LEU A 9 13.22 -34.12 -0.10
N ASP A 10 13.32 -34.94 -1.13
CA ASP A 10 14.58 -35.20 -1.88
C ASP A 10 15.04 -33.97 -2.69
N LEU A 11 15.00 -32.77 -2.08
CA LEU A 11 15.36 -31.49 -2.70
C LEU A 11 16.84 -31.18 -2.44
N PRO A 12 17.68 -31.07 -3.48
CA PRO A 12 19.06 -30.65 -3.34
C PRO A 12 19.11 -29.15 -2.92
N TRP A 13 20.12 -28.79 -2.12
CA TRP A 13 20.36 -27.40 -1.69
C TRP A 13 20.54 -26.42 -2.85
N SER A 14 20.97 -26.88 -4.02
CA SER A 14 21.09 -26.08 -5.23
C SER A 14 19.74 -25.52 -5.69
N VAL A 15 18.63 -26.22 -5.45
CA VAL A 15 17.28 -25.74 -5.77
C VAL A 15 16.93 -24.50 -4.96
N LEU A 16 17.30 -24.46 -3.68
CA LEU A 16 17.13 -23.30 -2.83
C LEU A 16 17.75 -22.04 -3.46
N ILE A 17 19.02 -22.15 -3.83
CA ILE A 17 19.79 -21.03 -4.39
C ILE A 17 19.22 -20.63 -5.75
N GLN A 18 18.96 -21.60 -6.65
CA GLN A 18 18.44 -21.33 -7.99
C GLN A 18 17.06 -20.67 -7.96
N VAL A 19 16.16 -21.16 -7.12
CA VAL A 19 14.79 -20.63 -7.02
C VAL A 19 14.79 -19.23 -6.40
N SER A 20 15.56 -19.03 -5.32
CA SER A 20 15.68 -17.73 -4.69
C SER A 20 16.29 -16.70 -5.64
N PHE A 21 17.37 -17.07 -6.35
CA PHE A 21 18.01 -16.18 -7.33
C PHE A 21 17.08 -15.90 -8.52
N GLY A 22 16.42 -16.93 -9.07
CA GLY A 22 15.45 -16.76 -10.16
C GLY A 22 14.27 -15.85 -9.79
N ALA A 23 13.84 -15.89 -8.53
CA ALA A 23 12.80 -14.98 -8.06
C ALA A 23 13.27 -13.51 -8.05
N LEU A 24 14.52 -13.27 -7.64
CA LEU A 24 15.09 -11.92 -7.55
C LEU A 24 15.44 -11.30 -8.90
N THR A 25 15.65 -12.13 -9.94
CA THR A 25 16.01 -11.66 -11.29
C THR A 25 14.82 -11.28 -12.17
N LYS A 26 13.59 -11.32 -11.65
CA LYS A 26 12.41 -10.89 -12.41
C LYS A 26 12.49 -9.38 -12.72
N HIS A 27 12.44 -9.02 -13.99
CA HIS A 27 12.53 -7.62 -14.45
C HIS A 27 11.52 -6.67 -13.77
N VAL A 28 10.33 -7.15 -13.47
CA VAL A 28 9.30 -6.34 -12.80
C VAL A 28 9.73 -5.87 -11.41
N LEU A 29 10.60 -6.61 -10.72
CA LEU A 29 11.09 -6.25 -9.39
C LEU A 29 12.09 -5.08 -9.41
N ILE A 30 12.68 -4.74 -10.56
CA ILE A 30 13.54 -3.55 -10.71
C ILE A 30 12.75 -2.27 -10.43
N ALA A 31 11.45 -2.28 -10.69
CA ALA A 31 10.58 -1.14 -10.41
C ALA A 31 10.47 -0.84 -8.90
N VAL A 32 10.56 -1.85 -8.03
CA VAL A 32 10.40 -1.69 -6.57
C VAL A 32 11.43 -0.73 -5.97
N PRO A 33 12.76 -0.96 -6.09
CA PRO A 33 13.74 -0.01 -5.56
C PRO A 33 13.66 1.36 -6.20
N LEU A 34 13.30 1.45 -7.49
CA LEU A 34 13.20 2.73 -8.18
C LEU A 34 12.00 3.55 -7.69
N PHE A 35 10.84 2.94 -7.44
CA PHE A 35 9.69 3.63 -6.83
C PHE A 35 9.97 4.02 -5.38
N ILE A 36 10.60 3.15 -4.58
CA ILE A 36 11.02 3.50 -3.21
C ILE A 36 11.95 4.70 -3.24
N PHE A 37 12.95 4.70 -4.13
CA PHE A 37 13.87 5.82 -4.30
C PHE A 37 13.15 7.11 -4.69
N ALA A 38 12.29 7.06 -5.71
CA ALA A 38 11.51 8.21 -6.13
C ALA A 38 10.66 8.78 -4.99
N GLY A 39 9.97 7.92 -4.22
CA GLY A 39 9.17 8.31 -3.06
C GLY A 39 10.01 8.95 -1.95
N MET A 40 11.18 8.39 -1.62
CA MET A 40 12.09 8.94 -0.61
C MET A 40 12.66 10.30 -1.02
N VAL A 41 13.03 10.46 -2.30
CA VAL A 41 13.49 11.74 -2.85
C VAL A 41 12.37 12.78 -2.82
N MET A 42 11.15 12.42 -3.20
CA MET A 42 9.98 13.31 -3.13
C MET A 42 9.67 13.74 -1.70
N LEU A 43 9.77 12.81 -0.74
CA LEU A 43 9.56 13.11 0.67
C LEU A 43 10.56 14.16 1.15
N ARG A 44 11.86 13.92 0.97
CA ARG A 44 12.93 14.83 1.42
C ARG A 44 13.04 16.09 0.56
N GLY A 45 12.58 16.03 -0.67
CA GLY A 45 12.51 17.16 -1.60
C GLY A 45 11.33 18.10 -1.38
N GLY A 46 10.51 17.87 -0.34
CA GLY A 46 9.46 18.79 0.10
C GLY A 46 8.10 18.61 -0.61
N ALA A 47 7.89 17.54 -1.37
CA ALA A 47 6.61 17.27 -2.03
C ALA A 47 5.47 17.05 -1.01
N ALA A 48 5.73 16.28 0.06
CA ALA A 48 4.74 16.00 1.09
C ALA A 48 4.15 17.27 1.71
N THR A 49 5.00 18.24 2.05
CA THR A 49 4.59 19.52 2.63
C THR A 49 3.64 20.29 1.71
N ARG A 50 3.94 20.32 0.38
CA ARG A 50 3.11 21.03 -0.61
C ARG A 50 1.77 20.36 -0.84
N LEU A 51 1.74 19.03 -0.88
CA LEU A 51 0.50 18.28 -1.03
C LEU A 51 -0.40 18.40 0.19
N VAL A 52 0.18 18.35 1.39
CA VAL A 52 -0.53 18.58 2.65
C VAL A 52 -1.08 20.02 2.72
N ASP A 53 -0.28 21.02 2.33
CA ASP A 53 -0.74 22.43 2.31
C ASP A 53 -1.89 22.59 1.31
N PHE A 54 -1.77 22.04 0.11
CA PHE A 54 -2.83 22.07 -0.89
C PHE A 54 -4.12 21.40 -0.39
N ALA A 55 -4.05 20.17 0.13
CA ALA A 55 -5.21 19.47 0.67
C ALA A 55 -5.85 20.26 1.83
N THR A 56 -5.03 20.82 2.74
CA THR A 56 -5.51 21.61 3.87
C THR A 56 -6.23 22.88 3.41
N LYS A 57 -5.70 23.60 2.43
CA LYS A 57 -6.33 24.81 1.89
C LYS A 57 -7.59 24.52 1.08
N LEU A 58 -7.65 23.33 0.48
CA LEU A 58 -8.80 22.90 -0.32
C LEU A 58 -10.00 22.56 0.58
N VAL A 59 -9.83 21.73 1.60
CA VAL A 59 -10.91 21.14 2.39
C VAL A 59 -10.88 21.48 3.89
N GLY A 60 -9.84 22.12 4.40
CA GLY A 60 -9.66 22.38 5.82
C GLY A 60 -10.80 23.18 6.49
N HIS A 61 -11.55 23.94 5.69
CA HIS A 61 -12.71 24.71 6.15
C HIS A 61 -14.02 23.88 6.26
N TRP A 62 -13.98 22.60 5.87
CA TRP A 62 -15.13 21.70 6.01
C TRP A 62 -15.21 21.16 7.45
N PRO A 63 -16.40 20.66 7.88
CA PRO A 63 -16.51 19.94 9.16
C PRO A 63 -15.54 18.77 9.20
N GLY A 64 -14.69 18.71 10.23
CA GLY A 64 -13.62 17.71 10.26
C GLY A 64 -12.50 17.91 9.23
N GLY A 65 -12.35 19.14 8.69
CA GLY A 65 -11.56 19.44 7.48
C GLY A 65 -10.10 19.02 7.54
N LEU A 66 -9.40 19.12 8.69
CA LEU A 66 -8.02 18.63 8.80
C LEU A 66 -7.93 17.10 8.73
N GLY A 67 -8.92 16.38 9.26
CA GLY A 67 -8.99 14.93 9.10
C GLY A 67 -9.19 14.51 7.64
N ILE A 68 -10.09 15.22 6.93
CA ILE A 68 -10.31 15.01 5.49
C ILE A 68 -9.04 15.36 4.70
N ALA A 69 -8.38 16.48 5.04
CA ALA A 69 -7.12 16.87 4.41
C ALA A 69 -6.03 15.84 4.61
N MET A 70 -5.95 15.20 5.79
CA MET A 70 -5.02 14.09 6.06
C MET A 70 -5.30 12.90 5.14
N VAL A 71 -6.55 12.46 5.02
CA VAL A 71 -6.95 11.35 4.15
C VAL A 71 -6.61 11.64 2.68
N ILE A 72 -6.94 12.83 2.19
CA ILE A 72 -6.62 13.26 0.82
C ILE A 72 -5.11 13.34 0.61
N SER A 73 -4.36 13.87 1.59
CA SER A 73 -2.90 13.93 1.53
C SER A 73 -2.26 12.54 1.46
N MET A 74 -2.80 11.56 2.24
CA MET A 74 -2.37 10.17 2.15
C MET A 74 -2.67 9.58 0.76
N GLY A 75 -3.84 9.88 0.19
CA GLY A 75 -4.18 9.47 -1.18
C GLY A 75 -3.26 10.06 -2.25
N PHE A 76 -2.91 11.34 -2.14
CA PHE A 76 -1.92 11.95 -3.03
C PHE A 76 -0.53 11.33 -2.83
N PHE A 77 -0.14 11.10 -1.57
CA PHE A 77 1.17 10.54 -1.25
C PHE A 77 1.28 9.08 -1.69
N ALA A 78 0.19 8.32 -1.64
CA ALA A 78 0.09 6.97 -2.16
C ALA A 78 0.54 6.89 -3.64
N ALA A 79 0.22 7.92 -4.41
CA ALA A 79 0.53 7.95 -5.84
C ALA A 79 2.03 8.08 -6.18
N PHE A 80 2.96 7.98 -5.21
CA PHE A 80 4.41 8.01 -5.50
C PHE A 80 5.33 7.35 -4.46
N CYS A 81 4.85 7.00 -3.26
CA CYS A 81 5.74 6.47 -2.21
C CYS A 81 5.81 4.93 -2.19
N GLY A 82 4.69 4.24 -2.36
CA GLY A 82 4.63 2.78 -2.38
C GLY A 82 4.95 2.08 -1.04
N SER A 83 4.96 2.81 0.09
CA SER A 83 5.22 2.27 1.43
C SER A 83 4.30 2.87 2.49
N ILE A 84 3.45 2.04 3.07
CA ILE A 84 2.47 2.42 4.10
C ILE A 84 3.15 3.13 5.29
N LEU A 85 4.23 2.58 5.81
CA LEU A 85 4.93 3.15 6.97
C LEU A 85 5.61 4.48 6.65
N ALA A 86 6.13 4.63 5.43
CA ALA A 86 6.70 5.90 4.98
C ALA A 86 5.60 6.97 4.83
N ALA A 87 4.42 6.63 4.32
CA ALA A 87 3.29 7.54 4.21
C ALA A 87 2.80 8.01 5.60
N ILE A 88 2.66 7.08 6.56
CA ILE A 88 2.32 7.41 7.95
C ILE A 88 3.32 8.41 8.53
N THR A 89 4.61 8.16 8.35
CA THR A 89 5.65 9.03 8.88
C THR A 89 5.65 10.39 8.19
N ALA A 90 5.60 10.42 6.86
CA ALA A 90 5.68 11.64 6.07
C ALA A 90 4.50 12.59 6.33
N VAL A 91 3.30 12.12 6.06
CA VAL A 91 2.07 12.92 6.19
C VAL A 91 1.74 13.11 7.67
N GLY A 92 1.93 12.05 8.49
CA GLY A 92 1.64 12.08 9.92
C GLY A 92 2.48 13.13 10.67
N THR A 93 3.78 13.25 10.39
CA THR A 93 4.65 14.26 11.02
C THR A 93 4.14 15.69 10.79
N ILE A 94 3.55 15.96 9.62
CA ILE A 94 3.05 17.29 9.26
C ILE A 94 1.63 17.52 9.79
N MET A 95 0.75 16.52 9.67
CA MET A 95 -0.69 16.69 9.92
C MET A 95 -1.11 16.40 11.36
N MET A 96 -0.54 15.36 11.98
CA MET A 96 -0.99 14.92 13.31
C MET A 96 -0.84 16.01 14.39
N PRO A 97 0.31 16.73 14.49
CA PRO A 97 0.42 17.84 15.45
C PRO A 97 -0.65 18.92 15.22
N LYS A 98 -0.86 19.34 13.97
CA LYS A 98 -1.87 20.37 13.63
C LYS A 98 -3.28 19.94 13.98
N MET A 99 -3.63 18.67 13.77
CA MET A 99 -4.92 18.13 14.16
C MET A 99 -5.11 18.15 15.67
N ILE A 100 -4.09 17.76 16.44
CA ILE A 100 -4.12 17.74 17.90
C ILE A 100 -4.28 19.17 18.44
N GLU A 101 -3.54 20.14 17.92
CA GLU A 101 -3.67 21.57 18.27
C GLU A 101 -5.07 22.12 17.98
N GLN A 102 -5.74 21.59 16.94
CA GLN A 102 -7.12 21.96 16.59
C GLN A 102 -8.18 21.21 17.41
N GLY A 103 -7.78 20.36 18.36
CA GLY A 103 -8.67 19.68 19.29
C GLY A 103 -9.13 18.27 18.85
N TYR A 104 -8.49 17.66 17.87
CA TYR A 104 -8.75 16.25 17.55
C TYR A 104 -8.21 15.34 18.65
N PRO A 105 -8.98 14.30 19.06
CA PRO A 105 -8.47 13.33 20.02
C PRO A 105 -7.23 12.60 19.50
N LYS A 106 -6.14 12.60 20.25
CA LYS A 106 -4.89 11.92 19.84
C LYS A 106 -5.09 10.48 19.40
N PRO A 107 -5.85 9.63 20.14
CA PRO A 107 -6.14 8.27 19.71
C PRO A 107 -6.77 8.16 18.32
N PHE A 108 -7.74 9.02 18.03
CA PHE A 108 -8.40 9.08 16.73
C PHE A 108 -7.41 9.48 15.63
N VAL A 109 -6.56 10.48 15.86
CA VAL A 109 -5.55 10.95 14.89
C VAL A 109 -4.57 9.83 14.55
N VAL A 110 -4.12 9.06 15.55
CA VAL A 110 -3.21 7.92 15.36
C VAL A 110 -3.85 6.85 14.46
N VAL A 111 -5.06 6.42 14.79
CA VAL A 111 -5.72 5.34 14.02
C VAL A 111 -6.14 5.83 12.64
N LEU A 112 -6.57 7.09 12.50
CA LEU A 112 -6.87 7.67 11.20
C LEU A 112 -5.64 7.70 10.29
N ALA A 113 -4.47 8.12 10.81
CA ALA A 113 -3.22 8.13 10.05
C ALA A 113 -2.84 6.74 9.57
N ALA A 114 -2.89 5.74 10.46
CA ALA A 114 -2.61 4.35 10.15
C ALA A 114 -3.59 3.77 9.10
N SER A 115 -4.88 4.06 9.26
CA SER A 115 -5.92 3.54 8.36
C SER A 115 -5.91 4.22 6.99
N ALA A 116 -5.72 5.54 6.93
CA ALA A 116 -5.66 6.27 5.67
C ALA A 116 -4.41 5.89 4.84
N ALA A 117 -3.32 5.49 5.49
CA ALA A 117 -2.12 5.04 4.79
C ALA A 117 -2.32 3.72 4.02
N LEU A 118 -3.39 2.95 4.29
CA LEU A 118 -3.75 1.76 3.49
C LEU A 118 -4.06 2.10 2.03
N LEU A 119 -4.38 3.35 1.72
CA LEU A 119 -4.51 3.84 0.34
C LEU A 119 -3.26 3.58 -0.50
N GLU A 120 -2.09 3.55 0.14
CA GLU A 120 -0.78 3.28 -0.48
C GLU A 120 -0.70 1.91 -1.17
N ALA A 121 -1.38 0.91 -0.62
CA ALA A 121 -1.38 -0.42 -1.20
C ALA A 121 -2.34 -0.56 -2.39
N LEU A 122 -3.25 0.39 -2.59
CA LEU A 122 -4.29 0.35 -3.63
C LEU A 122 -4.05 1.39 -4.72
N ILE A 123 -3.83 2.66 -4.35
CA ILE A 123 -3.65 3.75 -5.33
C ILE A 123 -2.27 3.62 -6.00
N PRO A 124 -2.21 3.49 -7.34
CA PRO A 124 -0.94 3.33 -8.04
C PRO A 124 -0.12 4.64 -8.13
N PRO A 125 1.22 4.48 -8.24
CA PRO A 125 1.99 3.24 -8.24
C PRO A 125 2.13 2.64 -6.84
N SER A 126 1.84 1.34 -6.71
CA SER A 126 1.88 0.61 -5.44
C SER A 126 2.90 -0.53 -5.50
N ASN A 127 3.81 -0.61 -4.53
CA ASN A 127 4.73 -1.73 -4.41
C ASN A 127 3.98 -3.06 -4.18
N ALA A 128 2.86 -3.04 -3.46
CA ALA A 128 2.01 -4.20 -3.28
C ALA A 128 1.50 -4.76 -4.63
N ALA A 129 1.07 -3.88 -5.54
CA ALA A 129 0.62 -4.26 -6.88
C ALA A 129 1.77 -4.85 -7.74
N ILE A 130 2.98 -4.28 -7.66
CA ILE A 130 4.14 -4.79 -8.38
C ILE A 130 4.51 -6.19 -7.87
N LEU A 131 4.52 -6.38 -6.56
CA LEU A 131 4.82 -7.67 -5.94
C LEU A 131 3.77 -8.72 -6.25
N PHE A 132 2.48 -8.36 -6.25
CA PHE A 132 1.40 -9.24 -6.69
C PHE A 132 1.58 -9.65 -8.15
N SER A 133 1.90 -8.72 -9.04
CA SER A 133 2.20 -8.98 -10.45
C SER A 133 3.40 -9.93 -10.61
N ALA A 134 4.44 -9.75 -9.80
CA ALA A 134 5.61 -10.63 -9.80
C ALA A 134 5.28 -12.07 -9.38
N LEU A 135 4.32 -12.27 -8.47
CA LEU A 135 3.88 -13.58 -7.98
C LEU A 135 2.91 -14.27 -8.94
N THR A 136 2.01 -13.52 -9.56
CA THR A 136 0.88 -14.06 -10.35
C THR A 136 1.08 -13.98 -11.86
N ASN A 137 2.14 -13.29 -12.32
CA ASN A 137 2.40 -12.96 -13.72
C ASN A 137 1.29 -12.12 -14.39
N VAL A 138 0.42 -11.49 -13.61
CA VAL A 138 -0.55 -10.50 -14.12
C VAL A 138 0.23 -9.22 -14.47
N PRO A 139 -0.03 -8.54 -15.60
CA PRO A 139 0.66 -7.30 -15.95
C PRO A 139 0.49 -6.22 -14.87
N VAL A 140 1.58 -5.50 -14.55
CA VAL A 140 1.58 -4.43 -13.54
C VAL A 140 0.57 -3.33 -13.86
N SER A 141 0.43 -2.98 -15.14
CA SER A 141 -0.57 -2.00 -15.60
C SER A 141 -1.99 -2.40 -15.21
N GLN A 142 -2.34 -3.68 -15.37
CA GLN A 142 -3.65 -4.19 -14.99
C GLN A 142 -3.85 -4.18 -13.46
N THR A 143 -2.81 -4.55 -12.70
CA THR A 143 -2.87 -4.56 -11.22
C THR A 143 -2.96 -3.11 -10.69
N PHE A 144 -2.25 -2.17 -11.29
CA PHE A 144 -2.40 -0.75 -10.97
C PHE A 144 -3.82 -0.24 -11.24
N ALA A 145 -4.38 -0.53 -12.42
CA ALA A 145 -5.74 -0.16 -12.75
C ALA A 145 -6.77 -0.79 -11.78
N ALA A 146 -6.55 -2.05 -11.38
CA ALA A 146 -7.43 -2.75 -10.46
C ALA A 146 -7.50 -2.10 -9.06
N GLY A 147 -6.41 -1.49 -8.60
CA GLY A 147 -6.36 -0.81 -7.29
C GLY A 147 -6.99 0.60 -7.28
N MET A 148 -7.11 1.26 -8.44
CA MET A 148 -7.52 2.66 -8.52
C MET A 148 -8.93 2.90 -7.96
N VAL A 149 -9.93 2.19 -8.49
CA VAL A 149 -11.34 2.36 -8.07
C VAL A 149 -11.53 1.92 -6.61
N PRO A 150 -11.05 0.74 -6.17
CA PRO A 150 -11.07 0.36 -4.77
C PRO A 150 -10.38 1.36 -3.83
N GLY A 151 -9.24 1.93 -4.24
CA GLY A 151 -8.54 2.96 -3.49
C GLY A 151 -9.38 4.23 -3.30
N LEU A 152 -10.07 4.68 -4.36
CA LEU A 152 -11.00 5.82 -4.26
C LEU A 152 -12.19 5.51 -3.36
N ILE A 153 -12.73 4.30 -3.40
CA ILE A 153 -13.80 3.87 -2.50
C ILE A 153 -13.32 3.89 -1.04
N LEU A 154 -12.11 3.35 -0.76
CA LEU A 154 -11.52 3.38 0.57
C LEU A 154 -11.31 4.83 1.06
N LEU A 155 -10.84 5.72 0.19
CA LEU A 155 -10.68 7.14 0.50
C LEU A 155 -12.01 7.76 0.94
N LEU A 156 -13.11 7.47 0.22
CA LEU A 156 -14.45 7.94 0.60
C LEU A 156 -14.93 7.35 1.93
N PHE A 157 -14.65 6.08 2.21
CA PHE A 157 -14.94 5.46 3.51
C PHE A 157 -14.20 6.17 4.65
N MET A 158 -12.91 6.47 4.47
CA MET A 158 -12.13 7.20 5.48
C MET A 158 -12.64 8.63 5.69
N ILE A 159 -13.02 9.34 4.62
CA ILE A 159 -13.67 10.65 4.72
C ILE A 159 -14.99 10.53 5.49
N GLY A 160 -15.78 9.49 5.22
CA GLY A 160 -17.01 9.19 5.95
C GLY A 160 -16.80 9.04 7.45
N VAL A 161 -15.75 8.30 7.86
CA VAL A 161 -15.38 8.17 9.28
C VAL A 161 -15.07 9.53 9.92
N VAL A 162 -14.30 10.36 9.22
CA VAL A 162 -13.96 11.71 9.70
C VAL A 162 -15.22 12.57 9.88
N LEU A 163 -16.12 12.56 8.90
CA LEU A 163 -17.37 13.32 8.96
C LEU A 163 -18.28 12.85 10.10
N LEU A 164 -18.31 11.54 10.37
CA LEU A 164 -19.12 10.98 11.46
C LEU A 164 -18.57 11.36 12.85
N LYS A 165 -17.26 11.31 13.04
CA LYS A 165 -16.60 11.47 14.34
C LYS A 165 -16.19 12.91 14.65
N CYS A 166 -15.82 13.68 13.64
CA CYS A 166 -15.16 14.97 13.82
C CYS A 166 -15.99 16.16 13.32
N ARG A 167 -17.28 15.95 13.04
CA ARG A 167 -18.18 16.99 12.54
C ARG A 167 -18.27 18.21 13.46
N SER A 168 -18.15 17.99 14.76
CA SER A 168 -18.26 19.06 15.79
C SER A 168 -16.95 19.79 16.05
N ILE A 169 -15.83 19.31 15.50
CA ILE A 169 -14.53 19.95 15.70
C ILE A 169 -14.48 21.22 14.87
N LYS A 170 -13.99 22.29 15.48
CA LYS A 170 -13.89 23.62 14.83
C LYS A 170 -13.09 23.50 13.54
N SER A 171 -13.69 23.91 12.44
CA SER A 171 -13.03 23.95 11.13
C SER A 171 -11.95 25.03 11.08
N ALA A 172 -10.95 24.83 10.22
CA ALA A 172 -9.99 25.88 9.90
C ALA A 172 -10.69 27.05 9.19
N GLU A 173 -10.09 28.23 9.24
CA GLU A 173 -10.59 29.36 8.47
C GLU A 173 -10.56 29.07 6.96
N LYS A 174 -11.56 29.61 6.26
CA LYS A 174 -11.67 29.41 4.82
C LYS A 174 -10.55 30.18 4.10
N SER A 175 -9.62 29.46 3.49
CA SER A 175 -8.55 30.06 2.70
C SER A 175 -9.10 30.88 1.53
N SER A 176 -8.44 31.99 1.23
CA SER A 176 -8.80 32.84 0.10
C SER A 176 -8.60 32.09 -1.25
N PRO A 177 -9.32 32.48 -2.32
CA PRO A 177 -9.11 31.87 -3.64
C PRO A 177 -7.65 32.01 -4.13
N ARG A 178 -7.00 33.11 -3.78
CA ARG A 178 -5.58 33.34 -4.11
C ARG A 178 -4.65 32.35 -3.41
N GLU A 179 -4.86 32.09 -2.12
CA GLU A 179 -4.07 31.11 -1.36
C GLU A 179 -4.25 29.69 -1.88
N ARG A 180 -5.49 29.32 -2.25
CA ARG A 180 -5.78 28.02 -2.88
C ARG A 180 -5.06 27.87 -4.20
N LEU A 181 -5.06 28.90 -5.04
CA LEU A 181 -4.38 28.90 -6.32
C LEU A 181 -2.85 28.79 -6.16
N ILE A 182 -2.28 29.51 -5.18
CA ILE A 182 -0.84 29.45 -4.89
C ILE A 182 -0.46 28.05 -4.39
N SER A 183 -1.23 27.46 -3.45
CA SER A 183 -0.95 26.12 -2.94
C SER A 183 -1.12 25.05 -4.03
N ALA A 184 -2.14 25.18 -4.89
CA ALA A 184 -2.31 24.33 -6.07
C ALA A 184 -1.10 24.40 -7.00
N LYS A 185 -0.65 25.61 -7.36
CA LYS A 185 0.53 25.83 -8.21
C LYS A 185 1.78 25.18 -7.60
N ASN A 186 1.97 25.31 -6.30
CA ASN A 186 3.10 24.71 -5.59
C ASN A 186 3.03 23.18 -5.54
N ALA A 187 1.83 22.60 -5.55
CA ALA A 187 1.61 21.15 -5.55
C ALA A 187 1.73 20.53 -6.95
N VAL A 188 1.54 21.32 -8.04
CA VAL A 188 1.56 20.82 -9.42
C VAL A 188 2.80 19.98 -9.73
N PRO A 189 4.06 20.39 -9.42
CA PRO A 189 5.22 19.55 -9.72
C PRO A 189 5.14 18.16 -9.09
N ALA A 190 4.62 18.04 -7.86
CA ALA A 190 4.41 16.74 -7.21
C ALA A 190 3.28 15.95 -7.87
N LEU A 191 2.16 16.61 -8.24
CA LEU A 191 1.01 15.97 -8.89
C LEU A 191 1.28 15.52 -10.34
N ILE A 192 2.30 16.08 -11.00
CA ILE A 192 2.76 15.62 -12.32
C ILE A 192 3.37 14.20 -12.24
N THR A 193 3.97 13.82 -11.10
CA THR A 193 4.65 12.52 -10.96
C THR A 193 3.73 11.32 -11.25
N PRO A 194 2.54 11.19 -10.65
CA PRO A 194 1.60 10.13 -11.02
C PRO A 194 1.21 10.18 -12.50
N GLY A 195 1.07 11.38 -13.06
CA GLY A 195 0.78 11.58 -14.48
C GLY A 195 1.88 11.01 -15.38
N ILE A 196 3.15 11.25 -15.06
CA ILE A 196 4.30 10.67 -15.78
C ILE A 196 4.26 9.14 -15.70
N ILE A 197 4.07 8.59 -14.50
CA ILE A 197 4.13 7.15 -14.28
C ILE A 197 2.96 6.46 -14.99
N LEU A 198 1.74 6.83 -14.65
CA LEU A 198 0.55 6.17 -15.17
C LEU A 198 0.32 6.48 -16.64
N GLY A 199 0.54 7.74 -17.05
CA GLY A 199 0.45 8.14 -18.45
C GLY A 199 1.44 7.38 -19.33
N GLY A 200 2.70 7.24 -18.91
CA GLY A 200 3.72 6.49 -19.65
C GLY A 200 3.38 5.00 -19.77
N ILE A 201 2.90 4.38 -18.68
CA ILE A 201 2.54 2.96 -18.65
C ILE A 201 1.28 2.69 -19.50
N TYR A 202 0.20 3.46 -19.32
CA TYR A 202 -1.07 3.22 -20.03
C TYR A 202 -1.04 3.65 -21.50
N ALA A 203 -0.18 4.61 -21.86
CA ALA A 203 0.07 4.90 -23.27
C ALA A 203 0.93 3.82 -23.96
N GLY A 204 1.42 2.81 -23.23
CA GLY A 204 2.31 1.78 -23.77
C GLY A 204 3.71 2.27 -24.14
N LEU A 205 4.09 3.47 -23.71
CA LEU A 205 5.37 4.10 -24.03
C LEU A 205 6.49 3.64 -23.10
N LEU A 206 6.16 3.31 -21.86
CA LEU A 206 7.11 2.98 -20.79
C LEU A 206 6.73 1.70 -20.06
N THR A 207 7.72 0.92 -19.72
CA THR A 207 7.59 -0.15 -18.74
C THR A 207 7.46 0.42 -17.32
N PRO A 208 6.97 -0.35 -16.34
CA PRO A 208 6.94 0.08 -14.94
C PRO A 208 8.29 0.51 -14.39
N SER A 209 9.38 -0.19 -14.78
CA SER A 209 10.75 0.13 -14.34
C SER A 209 11.26 1.43 -14.95
N GLU A 210 11.00 1.67 -16.22
CA GLU A 210 11.35 2.93 -16.89
C GLU A 210 10.56 4.11 -16.33
N SER A 211 9.26 3.93 -16.10
CA SER A 211 8.41 4.95 -15.45
C SER A 211 8.91 5.31 -14.06
N ALA A 212 9.34 4.31 -13.27
CA ALA A 212 9.91 4.54 -11.94
C ALA A 212 11.25 5.29 -12.00
N ALA A 213 12.11 4.96 -12.98
CA ALA A 213 13.38 5.67 -13.18
C ALA A 213 13.15 7.13 -13.55
N ILE A 214 12.23 7.42 -14.50
CA ILE A 214 11.87 8.77 -14.89
C ILE A 214 11.25 9.54 -13.72
N ALA A 215 10.38 8.91 -12.93
CA ALA A 215 9.83 9.50 -11.71
C ALA A 215 10.92 9.85 -10.69
N GLY A 216 11.94 9.01 -10.53
CA GLY A 216 13.11 9.29 -9.68
C GLY A 216 13.92 10.50 -10.16
N VAL A 217 14.17 10.59 -11.47
CA VAL A 217 14.84 11.76 -12.07
C VAL A 217 14.00 13.03 -11.90
N TRP A 218 12.68 12.94 -12.16
CA TRP A 218 11.77 14.05 -11.93
C TRP A 218 11.74 14.50 -10.46
N ALA A 219 11.72 13.55 -9.52
CA ALA A 219 11.78 13.85 -8.10
C ALA A 219 13.08 14.58 -7.71
N MET A 220 14.22 14.20 -8.28
CA MET A 220 15.49 14.92 -8.08
C MET A 220 15.43 16.34 -8.64
N ILE A 221 14.93 16.53 -9.87
CA ILE A 221 14.74 17.87 -10.46
C ILE A 221 13.84 18.72 -9.57
N MET A 222 12.72 18.14 -9.13
CA MET A 222 11.78 18.82 -8.24
C MET A 222 12.44 19.24 -6.92
N GLY A 223 13.18 18.32 -6.28
CA GLY A 223 13.82 18.57 -4.98
C GLY A 223 14.99 19.55 -5.04
N PHE A 224 15.85 19.47 -6.07
CA PHE A 224 17.03 20.33 -6.20
C PHE A 224 16.74 21.68 -6.87
N VAL A 225 15.88 21.70 -7.90
CA VAL A 225 15.72 22.89 -8.77
C VAL A 225 14.45 23.65 -8.42
N ILE A 226 13.31 22.95 -8.31
CA ILE A 226 12.00 23.59 -8.13
C ILE A 226 11.78 23.98 -6.68
N TYR A 227 11.85 23.02 -5.76
CA TYR A 227 11.60 23.26 -4.32
C TYR A 227 12.86 23.65 -3.56
N ARG A 228 14.02 23.24 -4.03
CA ARG A 228 15.34 23.57 -3.45
C ARG A 228 15.50 23.14 -1.98
N GLU A 229 14.81 22.05 -1.60
CA GLU A 229 14.88 21.47 -0.26
C GLU A 229 15.79 20.23 -0.18
N LEU A 230 16.02 19.57 -1.32
CA LEU A 230 16.90 18.41 -1.37
C LEU A 230 18.37 18.85 -1.35
N THR A 231 19.14 18.25 -0.48
CA THR A 231 20.60 18.41 -0.44
C THR A 231 21.30 17.15 -0.92
N ILE A 232 22.59 17.26 -1.29
CA ILE A 232 23.39 16.06 -1.68
C ILE A 232 23.47 15.06 -0.52
N SER A 233 23.63 15.52 0.71
CA SER A 233 23.57 14.65 1.89
C SER A 233 22.21 13.98 2.03
N GLY A 234 21.12 14.70 1.79
CA GLY A 234 19.75 14.17 1.75
C GLY A 234 19.58 13.09 0.67
N LEU A 235 20.13 13.31 -0.51
CA LEU A 235 20.08 12.31 -1.60
C LEU A 235 20.86 11.04 -1.23
N ILE A 236 22.05 11.16 -0.64
CA ILE A 236 22.84 10.01 -0.15
C ILE A 236 22.04 9.23 0.91
N THR A 237 21.33 9.94 1.77
CA THR A 237 20.46 9.30 2.78
C THR A 237 19.30 8.58 2.10
N CYS A 238 18.64 9.17 1.09
CA CYS A 238 17.60 8.49 0.31
C CYS A 238 18.12 7.19 -0.32
N LEU A 239 19.33 7.21 -0.89
CA LEU A 239 19.95 6.02 -1.48
C LEU A 239 20.20 4.92 -0.44
N LYS A 240 20.74 5.29 0.74
CA LYS A 240 20.99 4.33 1.83
C LYS A 240 19.68 3.72 2.36
N GLU A 241 18.66 4.53 2.59
CA GLU A 241 17.35 4.07 3.07
C GLU A 241 16.68 3.18 2.01
N THR A 242 16.71 3.57 0.73
CA THR A 242 16.23 2.75 -0.38
C THR A 242 16.93 1.41 -0.43
N ALA A 243 18.25 1.38 -0.36
CA ALA A 243 19.02 0.15 -0.36
C ALA A 243 18.66 -0.76 0.82
N SER A 244 18.51 -0.20 2.02
CA SER A 244 18.12 -0.95 3.22
C SER A 244 16.72 -1.56 3.08
N ILE A 245 15.73 -0.78 2.68
CA ILE A 245 14.35 -1.26 2.49
C ILE A 245 14.30 -2.33 1.39
N THR A 246 14.98 -2.08 0.26
CA THR A 246 15.07 -3.03 -0.86
C THR A 246 15.70 -4.35 -0.44
N ALA A 247 16.79 -4.30 0.34
CA ALA A 247 17.46 -5.49 0.83
C ALA A 247 16.52 -6.37 1.70
N VAL A 248 15.74 -5.74 2.59
CA VAL A 248 14.75 -6.44 3.42
C VAL A 248 13.67 -7.07 2.54
N ILE A 249 13.10 -6.33 1.58
CA ILE A 249 12.07 -6.85 0.67
C ILE A 249 12.63 -8.03 -0.14
N PHE A 250 13.83 -7.91 -0.70
CA PHE A 250 14.44 -8.96 -1.52
C PHE A 250 14.81 -10.19 -0.68
N ALA A 251 15.23 -10.02 0.57
CA ALA A 251 15.45 -11.16 1.47
C ALA A 251 14.13 -11.91 1.76
N ILE A 252 13.02 -11.16 1.96
CA ILE A 252 11.69 -11.76 2.12
C ILE A 252 11.28 -12.51 0.84
N ILE A 253 11.46 -11.90 -0.33
CA ILE A 253 11.15 -12.53 -1.63
C ILE A 253 11.90 -13.84 -1.79
N ALA A 254 13.21 -13.84 -1.55
CA ALA A 254 14.05 -15.02 -1.70
C ALA A 254 13.61 -16.16 -0.78
N THR A 255 13.40 -15.87 0.50
CA THR A 255 13.02 -16.88 1.51
C THR A 255 11.60 -17.39 1.31
N ALA A 256 10.65 -16.51 1.01
CA ALA A 256 9.26 -16.89 0.81
C ALA A 256 9.04 -17.63 -0.52
N THR A 257 9.82 -17.32 -1.57
CA THR A 257 9.77 -18.09 -2.81
C THR A 257 10.28 -19.52 -2.58
N PHE A 258 11.33 -19.69 -1.78
CA PHE A 258 11.76 -21.02 -1.36
C PHE A 258 10.64 -21.78 -0.63
N LEU A 259 9.98 -21.15 0.35
CA LEU A 259 8.85 -21.74 1.05
C LEU A 259 7.73 -22.14 0.07
N SER A 260 7.42 -21.29 -0.92
CA SER A 260 6.41 -21.57 -1.95
C SER A 260 6.77 -22.84 -2.76
N VAL A 261 8.05 -23.03 -3.08
CA VAL A 261 8.51 -24.26 -3.75
C VAL A 261 8.33 -25.48 -2.86
N VAL A 262 8.70 -25.42 -1.59
CA VAL A 262 8.47 -26.51 -0.62
C VAL A 262 6.99 -26.86 -0.53
N LEU A 263 6.11 -25.86 -0.43
CA LEU A 263 4.66 -26.06 -0.38
C LEU A 263 4.13 -26.72 -1.67
N THR A 264 4.70 -26.38 -2.83
CA THR A 264 4.33 -26.99 -4.11
C THR A 264 4.76 -28.45 -4.16
N TYR A 265 5.99 -28.78 -3.71
CA TYR A 265 6.47 -30.16 -3.64
C TYR A 265 5.66 -31.04 -2.68
N THR A 266 5.15 -30.47 -1.58
CA THR A 266 4.25 -31.18 -0.66
C THR A 266 2.83 -31.32 -1.19
N GLN A 267 2.56 -30.76 -2.38
CA GLN A 267 1.23 -30.69 -3.01
C GLN A 267 0.16 -30.02 -2.10
N LEU A 268 0.62 -29.14 -1.20
CA LEU A 268 -0.30 -28.50 -0.27
C LEU A 268 -1.42 -27.70 -0.97
N PRO A 269 -1.16 -26.88 -2.02
CA PRO A 269 -2.22 -26.19 -2.75
C PRO A 269 -3.26 -27.15 -3.32
N GLN A 270 -2.82 -28.27 -3.93
CA GLN A 270 -3.69 -29.30 -4.51
C GLN A 270 -4.55 -29.98 -3.46
N LYS A 271 -3.96 -30.33 -2.30
CA LYS A 271 -4.70 -30.92 -1.16
C LYS A 271 -5.78 -29.97 -0.64
N ILE A 272 -5.44 -28.66 -0.54
CA ILE A 272 -6.41 -27.65 -0.11
C ILE A 272 -7.56 -27.54 -1.15
N ILE A 273 -7.26 -27.51 -2.45
CA ILE A 273 -8.27 -27.47 -3.50
C ILE A 273 -9.20 -28.69 -3.43
N LEU A 274 -8.63 -29.91 -3.29
CA LEU A 274 -9.42 -31.14 -3.14
C LEU A 274 -10.34 -31.06 -1.92
N TYR A 275 -9.80 -30.65 -0.77
CA TYR A 275 -10.59 -30.52 0.46
C TYR A 275 -11.72 -29.50 0.32
N PHE A 276 -11.46 -28.35 -0.35
CA PHE A 276 -12.52 -27.36 -0.67
C PHE A 276 -13.60 -27.96 -1.58
N THR A 277 -13.20 -28.76 -2.56
CA THR A 277 -14.14 -29.41 -3.50
C THR A 277 -14.97 -30.48 -2.81
N GLU A 278 -14.35 -31.31 -1.98
CA GLU A 278 -15.03 -32.37 -1.19
C GLU A 278 -16.04 -31.80 -0.19
N LEU A 279 -15.74 -30.66 0.43
CA LEU A 279 -16.64 -29.94 1.32
C LEU A 279 -17.80 -29.25 0.58
N GLY A 280 -17.81 -29.24 -0.76
CA GLY A 280 -18.75 -28.43 -1.52
C GLY A 280 -18.61 -26.93 -1.25
N ALA A 281 -17.42 -26.49 -0.79
CA ALA A 281 -17.17 -25.12 -0.37
C ALA A 281 -17.22 -24.18 -1.59
N GLY A 282 -18.23 -23.33 -1.60
CA GLY A 282 -18.39 -22.31 -2.65
C GLY A 282 -17.41 -21.15 -2.51
N ILE A 283 -17.45 -20.25 -3.47
CA ILE A 283 -16.59 -19.05 -3.54
C ILE A 283 -16.63 -18.18 -2.27
N TYR A 284 -17.75 -18.12 -1.57
CA TYR A 284 -17.89 -17.33 -0.35
C TYR A 284 -17.08 -17.90 0.82
N VAL A 285 -16.95 -19.23 0.90
CA VAL A 285 -16.10 -19.90 1.90
C VAL A 285 -14.63 -19.56 1.63
N PHE A 286 -14.22 -19.54 0.36
CA PHE A 286 -12.88 -19.08 -0.03
C PHE A 286 -12.61 -17.65 0.41
N TRP A 287 -13.52 -16.71 0.11
CA TRP A 287 -13.36 -15.31 0.50
C TRP A 287 -13.33 -15.12 2.01
N PHE A 288 -14.15 -15.88 2.74
CA PHE A 288 -14.13 -15.84 4.20
C PHE A 288 -12.80 -16.35 4.77
N ALA A 289 -12.30 -17.49 4.28
CA ALA A 289 -11.02 -18.05 4.70
C ALA A 289 -9.85 -17.09 4.38
N LEU A 290 -9.83 -16.52 3.17
CA LEU A 290 -8.84 -15.51 2.77
C LEU A 290 -8.90 -14.30 3.70
N ALA A 291 -10.09 -13.74 3.93
CA ALA A 291 -10.28 -12.58 4.79
C ALA A 291 -9.76 -12.85 6.21
N LEU A 292 -10.10 -14.00 6.79
CA LEU A 292 -9.67 -14.39 8.12
C LEU A 292 -8.15 -14.55 8.21
N ILE A 293 -7.54 -15.26 7.26
CA ILE A 293 -6.09 -15.49 7.23
C ILE A 293 -5.34 -14.18 7.01
N CYS A 294 -5.77 -13.34 6.06
CA CYS A 294 -5.14 -12.04 5.79
C CYS A 294 -5.26 -11.10 6.98
N LEU A 295 -6.42 -11.09 7.65
CA LEU A 295 -6.64 -10.28 8.84
C LEU A 295 -5.72 -10.74 9.98
N ILE A 296 -5.66 -12.04 10.28
CA ILE A 296 -4.80 -12.59 11.34
C ILE A 296 -3.32 -12.30 11.03
N LEU A 297 -2.83 -12.65 9.83
CA LEU A 297 -1.43 -12.43 9.47
C LEU A 297 -1.08 -10.95 9.45
N GLY A 298 -1.97 -10.11 8.93
CA GLY A 298 -1.79 -8.66 8.88
C GLY A 298 -1.66 -8.01 10.26
N THR A 299 -2.18 -8.62 11.34
CA THR A 299 -1.98 -8.09 12.71
C THR A 299 -0.53 -8.16 13.16
N PHE A 300 0.26 -9.10 12.63
CA PHE A 300 1.64 -9.38 13.07
C PHE A 300 2.69 -8.84 12.12
N ILE A 301 2.41 -8.82 10.82
CA ILE A 301 3.39 -8.52 9.77
C ILE A 301 2.81 -7.59 8.70
N GLU A 302 3.69 -6.90 7.99
CA GLU A 302 3.32 -6.04 6.87
C GLU A 302 2.75 -6.82 5.67
N ILE A 303 2.11 -6.10 4.76
CA ILE A 303 1.45 -6.65 3.56
C ILE A 303 2.41 -7.47 2.67
N VAL A 304 3.67 -7.03 2.53
CA VAL A 304 4.65 -7.67 1.62
C VAL A 304 4.95 -9.11 2.00
N PRO A 305 5.36 -9.43 3.24
CA PRO A 305 5.52 -10.82 3.66
C PRO A 305 4.23 -11.64 3.54
N VAL A 306 3.07 -11.06 3.86
CA VAL A 306 1.78 -11.76 3.75
C VAL A 306 1.52 -12.16 2.30
N PHE A 307 1.80 -11.29 1.31
CA PHE A 307 1.70 -11.63 -0.11
C PHE A 307 2.52 -12.88 -0.46
N TYR A 308 3.80 -12.87 -0.12
CA TYR A 308 4.69 -13.97 -0.50
C TYR A 308 4.35 -15.29 0.18
N LEU A 309 3.83 -15.25 1.40
CA LEU A 309 3.42 -16.44 2.14
C LEU A 309 2.13 -17.06 1.57
N THR A 310 1.19 -16.25 1.11
CA THR A 310 -0.18 -16.72 0.91
C THR A 310 -0.69 -16.60 -0.52
N VAL A 311 -0.25 -15.60 -1.29
CA VAL A 311 -0.74 -15.39 -2.67
C VAL A 311 -0.51 -16.59 -3.58
N PRO A 312 0.64 -17.33 -3.55
CA PRO A 312 0.81 -18.51 -4.39
C PRO A 312 -0.27 -19.56 -4.16
N ILE A 313 -0.73 -19.73 -2.91
CA ILE A 313 -1.79 -20.68 -2.53
C ILE A 313 -3.14 -20.14 -2.98
N PHE A 314 -3.47 -18.90 -2.62
CA PHE A 314 -4.76 -18.30 -2.95
C PHE A 314 -4.95 -18.11 -4.44
N ALA A 315 -3.88 -17.76 -5.18
CA ALA A 315 -3.95 -17.63 -6.64
C ALA A 315 -4.24 -18.97 -7.32
N ALA A 316 -3.67 -20.08 -6.84
CA ALA A 316 -3.98 -21.41 -7.36
C ALA A 316 -5.45 -21.78 -7.13
N ILE A 317 -5.96 -21.54 -5.91
CA ILE A 317 -7.36 -21.85 -5.56
C ILE A 317 -8.32 -20.96 -6.36
N ILE A 318 -8.09 -19.65 -6.40
CA ILE A 318 -9.01 -18.70 -7.08
C ILE A 318 -9.08 -18.99 -8.60
N THR A 319 -7.94 -19.39 -9.19
CA THR A 319 -7.88 -19.79 -10.60
C THR A 319 -8.66 -21.08 -10.85
N SER A 320 -8.57 -22.06 -9.94
CA SER A 320 -9.36 -23.30 -10.06
C SER A 320 -10.88 -23.06 -9.92
N LEU A 321 -11.27 -22.00 -9.23
CA LEU A 321 -12.66 -21.54 -9.11
C LEU A 321 -13.08 -20.60 -10.27
N ASN A 322 -12.27 -20.47 -11.34
CA ASN A 322 -12.51 -19.61 -12.51
C ASN A 322 -12.78 -18.13 -12.13
N GLN A 323 -12.13 -17.64 -11.07
CA GLN A 323 -12.26 -16.26 -10.63
C GLN A 323 -11.06 -15.40 -11.04
N ASN A 324 -11.23 -14.08 -10.99
CA ASN A 324 -10.24 -13.12 -11.48
C ASN A 324 -9.15 -12.84 -10.42
N LEU A 325 -7.89 -12.94 -10.84
CA LEU A 325 -6.72 -12.62 -9.99
C LEU A 325 -6.67 -11.14 -9.56
N LEU A 326 -7.18 -10.21 -10.38
CA LEU A 326 -7.25 -8.79 -10.00
C LEU A 326 -8.24 -8.56 -8.84
N HIS A 327 -9.33 -9.34 -8.81
CA HIS A 327 -10.27 -9.33 -7.70
C HIS A 327 -9.60 -9.88 -6.42
N LEU A 328 -8.83 -10.98 -6.55
CA LEU A 328 -8.02 -11.51 -5.44
C LEU A 328 -7.08 -10.43 -4.86
N TYR A 329 -6.38 -9.69 -5.72
CA TYR A 329 -5.48 -8.61 -5.29
C TYR A 329 -6.19 -7.61 -4.39
N VAL A 330 -7.33 -7.09 -4.84
CA VAL A 330 -8.07 -6.04 -4.12
C VAL A 330 -8.61 -6.54 -2.77
N VAL A 331 -9.24 -7.71 -2.76
CA VAL A 331 -9.78 -8.29 -1.51
C VAL A 331 -8.66 -8.62 -0.53
N PHE A 332 -7.55 -9.16 -1.04
CA PHE A 332 -6.36 -9.45 -0.24
C PHE A 332 -5.81 -8.21 0.44
N VAL A 333 -5.57 -7.13 -0.33
CA VAL A 333 -5.04 -5.86 0.19
C VAL A 333 -5.99 -5.26 1.22
N ALA A 334 -7.31 -5.34 0.99
CA ALA A 334 -8.31 -4.86 1.93
C ALA A 334 -8.16 -5.52 3.31
N PHE A 335 -8.17 -6.85 3.37
CA PHE A 335 -8.15 -7.56 4.66
C PHE A 335 -6.76 -7.58 5.31
N ALA A 336 -5.67 -7.72 4.54
CA ALA A 336 -4.32 -7.62 5.07
C ALA A 336 -4.06 -6.20 5.63
N GLY A 337 -4.55 -5.16 4.94
CA GLY A 337 -4.47 -3.78 5.42
C GLY A 337 -5.24 -3.58 6.73
N ILE A 338 -6.47 -4.08 6.84
CA ILE A 338 -7.24 -4.03 8.10
C ILE A 338 -6.47 -4.73 9.23
N GLY A 339 -5.80 -5.85 8.93
CA GLY A 339 -4.92 -6.53 9.89
C GLY A 339 -3.87 -5.58 10.45
N MET A 340 -3.21 -4.76 9.62
CA MET A 340 -2.14 -3.85 10.05
C MET A 340 -2.58 -2.77 11.06
N ILE A 341 -3.87 -2.52 11.21
CA ILE A 341 -4.42 -1.62 12.23
C ILE A 341 -5.06 -2.38 13.40
N THR A 342 -5.16 -3.71 13.32
CA THR A 342 -5.84 -4.56 14.32
C THR A 342 -4.84 -5.06 15.36
N PRO A 343 -5.14 -4.95 16.68
CA PRO A 343 -4.32 -5.56 17.74
C PRO A 343 -4.17 -7.08 17.54
N PRO A 344 -3.07 -7.72 17.99
CA PRO A 344 -2.17 -7.25 19.07
C PRO A 344 -0.98 -6.39 18.62
N VAL A 345 -0.42 -6.59 17.42
CA VAL A 345 0.82 -5.89 17.03
C VAL A 345 0.52 -4.59 16.29
N CYS A 346 -0.46 -4.60 15.33
CA CYS A 346 -0.94 -3.43 14.59
C CYS A 346 0.17 -2.43 14.18
N VAL A 347 1.11 -2.88 13.34
CA VAL A 347 2.32 -2.15 12.95
C VAL A 347 2.04 -0.72 12.50
N GLY A 348 0.93 -0.49 11.78
CA GLY A 348 0.51 0.85 11.35
C GLY A 348 0.20 1.78 12.51
N VAL A 349 -0.53 1.30 13.53
CA VAL A 349 -0.89 2.10 14.71
C VAL A 349 0.35 2.43 15.56
N TYR A 350 1.26 1.44 15.74
CA TYR A 350 2.52 1.68 16.45
C TYR A 350 3.39 2.72 15.75
N THR A 351 3.48 2.64 14.43
CA THR A 351 4.22 3.63 13.63
C THR A 351 3.62 5.02 13.78
N ALA A 352 2.30 5.16 13.66
CA ALA A 352 1.61 6.43 13.80
C ALA A 352 1.74 7.00 15.23
N ALA A 353 1.61 6.18 16.27
CA ALA A 353 1.81 6.58 17.65
C ALA A 353 3.24 7.07 17.89
N GLY A 354 4.23 6.41 17.28
CA GLY A 354 5.65 6.80 17.33
C GLY A 354 5.91 8.20 16.77
N VAL A 355 5.19 8.62 15.73
CA VAL A 355 5.32 9.96 15.11
C VAL A 355 5.05 11.08 16.14
N ILE A 356 4.05 10.92 16.99
CA ILE A 356 3.68 11.90 18.01
C ILE A 356 4.14 11.53 19.44
N LYS A 357 4.94 10.47 19.55
CA LYS A 357 5.46 9.95 20.83
C LYS A 357 4.34 9.66 21.84
N GLU A 358 3.23 9.11 21.37
CA GLU A 358 2.09 8.72 22.22
C GLU A 358 2.12 7.20 22.46
N ASP A 359 1.52 6.77 23.57
CA ASP A 359 1.34 5.35 23.87
C ASP A 359 0.34 4.72 22.89
N PRO A 360 0.74 3.72 22.06
CA PRO A 360 -0.14 3.08 21.12
C PRO A 360 -1.34 2.40 21.78
N ALA A 361 -1.23 1.92 23.03
CA ALA A 361 -2.32 1.28 23.75
C ALA A 361 -3.53 2.23 23.93
N LYS A 362 -3.29 3.54 24.07
CA LYS A 362 -4.36 4.53 24.16
C LYS A 362 -5.16 4.67 22.87
N ALA A 363 -4.57 4.33 21.72
CA ALA A 363 -5.22 4.39 20.42
C ALA A 363 -6.18 3.20 20.20
N PHE A 364 -6.00 2.09 20.91
CA PHE A 364 -6.77 0.86 20.70
C PHE A 364 -8.29 1.05 20.89
N LYS A 365 -8.73 2.02 21.68
CA LYS A 365 -10.16 2.35 21.86
C LYS A 365 -10.85 2.84 20.57
N GLU A 366 -10.09 3.42 19.64
CA GLU A 366 -10.64 3.89 18.36
C GLU A 366 -10.54 2.83 17.24
N VAL A 367 -9.68 1.82 17.42
CA VAL A 367 -9.44 0.75 16.43
C VAL A 367 -10.73 0.03 16.00
N PRO A 368 -11.66 -0.37 16.92
CA PRO A 368 -12.86 -1.11 16.52
C PRO A 368 -13.72 -0.38 15.47
N LEU A 369 -13.79 0.96 15.53
CA LEU A 369 -14.50 1.74 14.51
C LEU A 369 -13.86 1.57 13.12
N PHE A 370 -12.54 1.74 13.03
CA PHE A 370 -11.83 1.65 11.76
C PHE A 370 -11.78 0.23 11.21
N VAL A 371 -11.65 -0.77 12.09
CA VAL A 371 -11.74 -2.18 11.71
C VAL A 371 -13.16 -2.51 11.21
N GLY A 372 -14.20 -2.06 11.88
CA GLY A 372 -15.58 -2.25 11.43
C GLY A 372 -15.85 -1.65 10.06
N VAL A 373 -15.40 -0.41 9.83
CA VAL A 373 -15.48 0.26 8.53
C VAL A 373 -14.62 -0.45 7.48
N GLY A 374 -13.44 -0.92 7.86
CA GLY A 374 -12.56 -1.70 7.00
C GLY A 374 -13.20 -3.03 6.59
N ILE A 375 -13.80 -3.78 7.53
CA ILE A 375 -14.52 -5.02 7.22
C ILE A 375 -15.68 -4.73 6.27
N LEU A 376 -16.45 -3.67 6.49
CA LEU A 376 -17.54 -3.26 5.58
C LEU A 376 -16.98 -2.99 4.18
N TYR A 377 -15.87 -2.27 4.08
CA TYR A 377 -15.17 -2.04 2.82
C TYR A 377 -14.69 -3.37 2.18
N GLY A 378 -14.06 -4.26 2.94
CA GLY A 378 -13.58 -5.56 2.46
C GLY A 378 -14.72 -6.44 1.94
N VAL A 379 -15.85 -6.49 2.66
CA VAL A 379 -17.06 -7.20 2.22
C VAL A 379 -17.62 -6.57 0.95
N LEU A 380 -17.67 -5.24 0.85
CA LEU A 380 -18.07 -4.55 -0.38
C LEU A 380 -17.17 -4.95 -1.56
N MET A 381 -15.86 -5.08 -1.37
CA MET A 381 -14.94 -5.52 -2.42
C MET A 381 -15.18 -6.97 -2.82
N ILE A 382 -15.55 -7.85 -1.90
CA ILE A 382 -15.93 -9.24 -2.22
C ILE A 382 -17.19 -9.28 -3.09
N VAL A 383 -18.20 -8.50 -2.75
CA VAL A 383 -19.52 -8.51 -3.42
C VAL A 383 -19.48 -7.74 -4.75
N LEU A 384 -18.52 -6.84 -4.93
CA LEU A 384 -18.42 -5.97 -6.11
C LEU A 384 -17.12 -6.24 -6.91
N PRO A 385 -16.97 -7.40 -7.60
CA PRO A 385 -15.78 -7.70 -8.40
C PRO A 385 -15.50 -6.67 -9.49
N SER A 386 -16.55 -6.00 -9.99
CA SER A 386 -16.45 -4.94 -11.00
C SER A 386 -15.58 -3.76 -10.53
N ALA A 387 -15.52 -3.48 -9.23
CA ALA A 387 -14.63 -2.44 -8.70
C ALA A 387 -13.15 -2.71 -9.03
N ALA A 388 -12.73 -3.99 -9.03
CA ALA A 388 -11.38 -4.40 -9.37
C ALA A 388 -11.15 -4.60 -10.88
N THR A 389 -12.19 -4.90 -11.65
CA THR A 389 -12.04 -5.35 -13.04
C THR A 389 -12.51 -4.33 -14.09
N TRP A 390 -13.34 -3.36 -13.71
CA TRP A 390 -13.91 -2.37 -14.64
C TRP A 390 -12.82 -1.54 -15.34
N LEU A 391 -11.93 -0.90 -14.58
CA LEU A 391 -10.89 -0.05 -15.15
C LEU A 391 -9.83 -0.85 -15.94
N PRO A 392 -9.31 -2.01 -15.45
CA PRO A 392 -8.46 -2.87 -16.26
C PRO A 392 -9.08 -3.30 -17.59
N ASN A 393 -10.38 -3.59 -17.62
CA ASN A 393 -11.08 -3.98 -18.86
C ASN A 393 -11.26 -2.80 -19.83
N LEU A 394 -11.38 -1.58 -19.30
CA LEU A 394 -11.49 -0.36 -20.12
C LEU A 394 -10.16 0.04 -20.76
N LEU A 395 -9.03 -0.31 -20.13
CA LEU A 395 -7.66 0.05 -20.55
C LEU A 395 -6.96 -1.07 -21.36
N ARG A 396 -7.67 -2.13 -21.68
CA ARG A 396 -7.23 -3.18 -22.62
C ARG A 396 -7.49 -2.71 -24.04
#